data_b98fb712d7fdb5810dd6e231b78b1d21
#
_entry.id   b98fb712d7fdb5810dd6e231b78b1d21
#
_cell.length_a   1.000
_cell.length_b   1.000
_cell.length_c   1.000
_cell.angle_alpha   90.00
_cell.angle_beta   90.00
_cell.angle_gamma   90.00
#
_symmetry.space_group_name_H-M   'P 1'
#
loop_
_entity.id
_entity.type
_entity.pdbx_description
1 polymer ?
#
loop_
_entity_poly.entity_id
_entity_poly.type
_entity_poly.pdbx_seq_one_letter_code
_entity_poly.pdbx_strand_id
1 'polypeptide(L)'
;MEAVSLFVQPNPALSRAVESLVERRAIPYETVRLSPGDFLFREREDIRRIFYLSRGLVRIFSTTPDGGSKTVFLHKGGTLLGFQTLQDFDEQKPSILDACALSVSEIYALDGEAFARCLRQDGDMCFEMTRYLFHLLALTTRESVNASKYPVLQRFAALLLALSHELNLPQAPAVIPFCNKDLAEMLGVHVNSVTNAISQLRKSECVERRHSLLAITDFKKLKAIAEDLIADSSRDDRA
;
A
#
# COMPACT_ATOMS: atom_id res chain seq x y z
N MET A 1 6.65 11.88 5.50
CA MET A 1 6.83 12.22 4.05
C MET A 1 5.84 11.37 3.26
N GLU A 2 4.60 11.88 3.15
CA GLU A 2 3.45 11.15 2.58
C GLU A 2 3.04 11.66 1.18
N ALA A 3 4.01 12.05 0.39
CA ALA A 3 3.74 12.61 -0.94
C ALA A 3 3.14 11.60 -1.93
N VAL A 4 3.32 10.30 -1.73
CA VAL A 4 2.69 9.21 -2.49
C VAL A 4 1.89 8.34 -1.54
N SER A 5 0.59 8.33 -1.74
CA SER A 5 -0.41 7.78 -0.83
C SER A 5 -0.70 6.29 -1.05
N LEU A 6 0.28 5.50 -1.49
CA LEU A 6 0.09 4.06 -1.71
C LEU A 6 0.32 3.23 -0.44
N PHE A 7 1.22 3.67 0.46
CA PHE A 7 1.58 2.89 1.63
C PHE A 7 0.60 3.10 2.77
N VAL A 8 -0.10 2.05 3.11
CA VAL A 8 -0.97 2.03 4.29
C VAL A 8 -0.12 2.00 5.55
N GLN A 9 -0.29 3.02 6.40
CA GLN A 9 0.40 3.08 7.68
C GLN A 9 -0.38 2.29 8.74
N PRO A 10 0.30 1.53 9.62
CA PRO A 10 -0.36 0.88 10.73
C PRO A 10 -0.96 1.90 11.69
N ASN A 11 -2.14 1.58 12.23
CA ASN A 11 -2.68 2.27 13.40
C ASN A 11 -2.18 1.52 14.64
N PRO A 12 -1.28 2.11 15.47
CA PRO A 12 -0.64 1.37 16.57
C PRO A 12 -1.61 0.89 17.64
N ALA A 13 -2.72 1.61 17.87
CA ALA A 13 -3.73 1.21 18.86
C ALA A 13 -4.53 0.01 18.34
N LEU A 14 -5.00 0.07 17.10
CA LEU A 14 -5.70 -1.03 16.44
C LEU A 14 -4.81 -2.26 16.29
N SER A 15 -3.55 -2.09 15.89
CA SER A 15 -2.59 -3.20 15.76
C SER A 15 -2.41 -3.94 17.09
N ARG A 16 -2.18 -3.22 18.19
CA ARG A 16 -2.07 -3.82 19.54
C ARG A 16 -3.35 -4.54 19.96
N ALA A 17 -4.53 -3.97 19.66
CA ALA A 17 -5.80 -4.63 19.97
C ALA A 17 -5.93 -5.96 19.24
N VAL A 18 -5.62 -5.99 17.94
CA VAL A 18 -5.67 -7.21 17.12
C VAL A 18 -4.64 -8.25 17.57
N GLU A 19 -3.40 -7.83 17.83
CA GLU A 19 -2.35 -8.71 18.36
C GLU A 19 -2.76 -9.35 19.69
N SER A 20 -3.37 -8.56 20.59
CA SER A 20 -3.91 -9.09 21.85
C SER A 20 -5.03 -10.13 21.64
N LEU A 21 -5.92 -9.93 20.64
CA LEU A 21 -6.94 -10.94 20.30
C LEU A 21 -6.31 -12.26 19.81
N VAL A 22 -5.26 -12.17 19.00
CA VAL A 22 -4.51 -13.32 18.49
C VAL A 22 -3.77 -14.06 19.60
N GLU A 23 -3.00 -13.34 20.43
CA GLU A 23 -2.21 -13.90 21.52
C GLU A 23 -3.08 -14.62 22.56
N ARG A 24 -4.22 -14.01 22.92
CA ARG A 24 -5.19 -14.60 23.87
C ARG A 24 -6.09 -15.65 23.24
N ARG A 25 -6.00 -15.88 21.94
CA ARG A 25 -6.91 -16.75 21.19
C ARG A 25 -8.39 -16.38 21.42
N ALA A 26 -8.66 -15.08 21.53
CA ALA A 26 -10.00 -14.56 21.81
C ALA A 26 -10.96 -14.70 20.63
N ILE A 27 -10.42 -14.84 19.41
CA ILE A 27 -11.17 -15.09 18.18
C ILE A 27 -10.50 -16.21 17.38
N PRO A 28 -11.26 -17.00 16.58
CA PRO A 28 -10.69 -17.98 15.66
C PRO A 28 -9.81 -17.29 14.61
N TYR A 29 -8.64 -17.84 14.36
CA TYR A 29 -7.76 -17.40 13.29
C TYR A 29 -6.89 -18.53 12.74
N GLU A 30 -6.37 -18.31 11.54
CA GLU A 30 -5.36 -19.17 10.91
C GLU A 30 -4.13 -18.33 10.54
N THR A 31 -2.95 -18.94 10.62
CA THR A 31 -1.72 -18.30 10.14
C THR A 31 -1.48 -18.68 8.70
N VAL A 32 -1.43 -17.69 7.82
CA VAL A 32 -1.13 -17.81 6.39
C VAL A 32 0.27 -17.26 6.14
N ARG A 33 1.10 -18.04 5.44
CA ARG A 33 2.44 -17.64 5.00
C ARG A 33 2.47 -17.60 3.49
N LEU A 34 2.92 -16.47 2.94
CA LEU A 34 3.00 -16.22 1.52
C LEU A 34 4.43 -15.94 1.09
N SER A 35 4.81 -16.50 -0.04
CA SER A 35 6.02 -16.14 -0.79
C SER A 35 5.73 -14.97 -1.74
N PRO A 36 6.77 -14.24 -2.20
CA PRO A 36 6.57 -13.21 -3.23
C PRO A 36 5.84 -13.76 -4.45
N GLY A 37 4.77 -13.10 -4.87
CA GLY A 37 3.91 -13.51 -5.98
C GLY A 37 2.70 -14.36 -5.60
N ASP A 38 2.65 -14.92 -4.37
CA ASP A 38 1.48 -15.66 -3.92
C ASP A 38 0.30 -14.71 -3.69
N PHE A 39 -0.89 -15.17 -4.05
CA PHE A 39 -2.13 -14.42 -3.81
C PHE A 39 -2.68 -14.74 -2.43
N LEU A 40 -3.10 -13.70 -1.72
CA LEU A 40 -3.89 -13.82 -0.50
C LEU A 40 -5.37 -14.05 -0.83
N PHE A 41 -5.87 -13.31 -1.81
CA PHE A 41 -7.19 -13.47 -2.43
C PHE A 41 -7.21 -12.83 -3.83
N ARG A 42 -8.21 -13.20 -4.60
CA ARG A 42 -8.41 -12.70 -5.96
C ARG A 42 -9.72 -11.93 -6.10
N GLU A 43 -9.79 -11.09 -7.14
CA GLU A 43 -11.04 -10.47 -7.57
C GLU A 43 -12.13 -11.55 -7.75
N ARG A 44 -13.35 -11.24 -7.32
CA ARG A 44 -14.53 -12.12 -7.30
C ARG A 44 -14.47 -13.30 -6.32
N GLU A 45 -13.43 -13.41 -5.52
CA GLU A 45 -13.37 -14.36 -4.42
C GLU A 45 -14.20 -13.86 -3.24
N ASP A 46 -14.97 -14.77 -2.63
CA ASP A 46 -15.76 -14.48 -1.44
C ASP A 46 -14.85 -14.44 -0.20
N ILE A 47 -14.75 -13.26 0.40
CA ILE A 47 -13.86 -13.01 1.54
C ILE A 47 -14.69 -12.95 2.82
N ARG A 48 -14.53 -13.94 3.70
CA ARG A 48 -15.18 -14.02 5.00
C ARG A 48 -14.24 -13.75 6.18
N ARG A 49 -13.05 -13.30 5.91
CA ARG A 49 -11.99 -13.10 6.90
C ARG A 49 -11.45 -11.68 6.87
N ILE A 50 -11.07 -11.18 8.02
CA ILE A 50 -10.19 -10.03 8.16
C ILE A 50 -8.77 -10.53 8.23
N PHE A 51 -7.88 -9.92 7.46
CA PHE A 51 -6.48 -10.30 7.42
C PHE A 51 -5.63 -9.26 8.14
N TYR A 52 -4.90 -9.67 9.16
CA TYR A 52 -3.89 -8.85 9.82
C TYR A 52 -2.51 -9.25 9.28
N LEU A 53 -1.86 -8.34 8.58
CA LEU A 53 -0.50 -8.53 8.09
C LEU A 53 0.46 -8.28 9.25
N SER A 54 0.99 -9.35 9.85
CA SER A 54 1.95 -9.27 10.95
C SER A 54 3.31 -8.78 10.46
N ARG A 55 3.76 -9.31 9.31
CA ARG A 55 5.00 -8.87 8.65
C ARG A 55 4.95 -9.10 7.15
N GLY A 56 5.78 -8.35 6.42
CA GLY A 56 5.88 -8.44 4.97
C GLY A 56 5.27 -7.24 4.27
N LEU A 57 5.05 -7.39 2.97
CA LEU A 57 4.48 -6.38 2.08
C LEU A 57 3.47 -7.05 1.16
N VAL A 58 2.22 -6.57 1.19
CA VAL A 58 1.11 -7.05 0.37
C VAL A 58 0.60 -5.91 -0.50
N ARG A 59 0.44 -6.18 -1.79
CA ARG A 59 -0.12 -5.28 -2.78
C ARG A 59 -1.59 -5.57 -2.97
N ILE A 60 -2.43 -4.53 -2.90
CA ILE A 60 -3.83 -4.55 -3.32
C ILE A 60 -3.95 -3.82 -4.65
N PHE A 61 -4.57 -4.46 -5.65
CA PHE A 61 -4.62 -3.92 -7.01
C PHE A 61 -5.89 -4.38 -7.75
N SER A 62 -6.25 -3.63 -8.78
CA SER A 62 -7.24 -4.04 -9.76
C SER A 62 -6.56 -4.46 -11.06
N THR A 63 -7.09 -5.47 -11.72
CA THR A 63 -6.64 -5.88 -13.06
C THR A 63 -7.51 -5.18 -14.11
N THR A 64 -6.88 -4.59 -15.12
CA THR A 64 -7.58 -3.93 -16.23
C THR A 64 -7.91 -4.93 -17.35
N PRO A 65 -8.96 -4.69 -18.17
CA PRO A 65 -9.37 -5.62 -19.22
C PRO A 65 -8.29 -5.94 -20.26
N ASP A 66 -7.31 -5.05 -20.44
CA ASP A 66 -6.15 -5.22 -21.34
C ASP A 66 -4.99 -5.97 -20.68
N GLY A 67 -5.19 -6.53 -19.48
CA GLY A 67 -4.19 -7.31 -18.75
C GLY A 67 -3.16 -6.47 -18.00
N GLY A 68 -3.33 -5.15 -17.93
CA GLY A 68 -2.61 -4.28 -17.03
C GLY A 68 -3.10 -4.41 -15.58
N SER A 69 -2.44 -3.76 -14.66
CA SER A 69 -2.95 -3.64 -13.28
C SER A 69 -2.65 -2.27 -12.70
N LYS A 70 -3.51 -1.84 -11.76
CA LYS A 70 -3.31 -0.60 -11.00
C LYS A 70 -3.26 -0.92 -9.50
N THR A 71 -2.16 -0.55 -8.86
CA THR A 71 -2.03 -0.64 -7.41
C THR A 71 -2.96 0.38 -6.74
N VAL A 72 -3.73 -0.10 -5.77
CA VAL A 72 -4.58 0.73 -4.91
C VAL A 72 -3.86 1.00 -3.59
N PHE A 73 -3.32 -0.05 -2.96
CA PHE A 73 -2.60 0.03 -1.69
C PHE A 73 -1.38 -0.88 -1.66
N LEU A 74 -0.41 -0.48 -0.87
CA LEU A 74 0.70 -1.29 -0.39
C LEU A 74 0.59 -1.42 1.13
N HIS A 75 0.20 -2.58 1.60
CA HIS A 75 0.08 -2.91 3.01
C HIS A 75 1.40 -3.44 3.55
N LYS A 76 1.87 -2.88 4.66
CA LYS A 76 3.04 -3.35 5.41
C LYS A 76 2.64 -3.96 6.75
N GLY A 77 3.57 -4.60 7.44
CA GLY A 77 3.32 -5.18 8.76
C GLY A 77 2.61 -4.21 9.71
N GLY A 78 1.66 -4.71 10.48
CA GLY A 78 0.80 -3.95 11.39
C GLY A 78 -0.49 -3.42 10.76
N THR A 79 -0.84 -3.82 9.53
CA THR A 79 -2.03 -3.33 8.83
C THR A 79 -3.09 -4.40 8.64
N LEU A 80 -4.33 -3.95 8.48
CA LEU A 80 -5.50 -4.81 8.22
C LEU A 80 -5.96 -4.68 6.78
N LEU A 81 -6.54 -5.75 6.22
CA LEU A 81 -7.15 -5.82 4.89
C LEU A 81 -8.29 -6.86 4.87
N GLY A 82 -9.11 -6.89 3.81
CA GLY A 82 -10.25 -7.82 3.72
C GLY A 82 -11.54 -7.27 4.33
N PHE A 83 -11.77 -5.94 4.26
CA PHE A 83 -12.89 -5.26 4.93
C PHE A 83 -14.26 -5.56 4.32
N GLN A 84 -14.32 -6.20 3.16
CA GLN A 84 -15.57 -6.59 2.51
C GLN A 84 -16.46 -7.41 3.43
N THR A 85 -15.84 -8.24 4.26
CA THR A 85 -16.55 -9.05 5.27
C THR A 85 -17.26 -8.23 6.36
N LEU A 86 -16.95 -6.93 6.51
CA LEU A 86 -17.61 -6.05 7.49
C LEU A 86 -18.80 -5.29 6.91
N GLN A 87 -19.06 -5.35 5.60
CA GLN A 87 -20.12 -4.58 4.97
C GLN A 87 -21.51 -5.21 5.20
N ASP A 88 -21.60 -6.51 5.01
CA ASP A 88 -22.81 -7.27 5.22
C ASP A 88 -22.45 -8.76 5.40
N PHE A 89 -22.94 -9.39 6.48
CA PHE A 89 -22.68 -10.80 6.75
C PHE A 89 -23.68 -11.72 6.06
N ASP A 90 -24.86 -11.20 5.70
CA ASP A 90 -25.93 -11.97 5.08
C ASP A 90 -25.79 -12.04 3.56
N GLU A 91 -25.16 -11.03 2.94
CA GLU A 91 -24.85 -11.00 1.52
C GLU A 91 -23.36 -11.25 1.24
N GLN A 92 -23.07 -12.27 0.43
CA GLN A 92 -21.72 -12.51 -0.08
C GLN A 92 -21.34 -11.38 -1.04
N LYS A 93 -20.34 -10.57 -0.65
CA LYS A 93 -19.79 -9.54 -1.53
C LYS A 93 -18.38 -9.96 -1.95
N PRO A 94 -18.24 -10.44 -3.19
CA PRO A 94 -16.92 -10.84 -3.71
C PRO A 94 -15.96 -9.66 -3.71
N SER A 95 -14.68 -9.93 -3.57
CA SER A 95 -13.64 -8.91 -3.69
C SER A 95 -13.67 -8.26 -5.07
N ILE A 96 -13.54 -6.95 -5.10
CA ILE A 96 -13.37 -6.17 -6.34
C ILE A 96 -11.88 -5.95 -6.67
N LEU A 97 -10.97 -6.47 -5.85
CA LEU A 97 -9.52 -6.29 -5.95
C LEU A 97 -8.81 -7.62 -5.72
N ASP A 98 -7.62 -7.71 -6.28
CA ASP A 98 -6.64 -8.75 -6.01
C ASP A 98 -5.72 -8.33 -4.84
N ALA A 99 -5.22 -9.32 -4.09
CA ALA A 99 -4.18 -9.14 -3.08
C ALA A 99 -3.04 -10.13 -3.30
N CYS A 100 -1.82 -9.65 -3.49
CA CYS A 100 -0.66 -10.53 -3.59
C CYS A 100 0.53 -10.06 -2.75
N ALA A 101 1.34 -11.01 -2.29
CA ALA A 101 2.54 -10.74 -1.52
C ALA A 101 3.67 -10.23 -2.44
N LEU A 102 4.32 -9.12 -2.07
CA LEU A 102 5.54 -8.61 -2.72
C LEU A 102 6.81 -9.07 -2.00
N SER A 103 6.70 -9.54 -0.76
CA SER A 103 7.78 -10.13 0.03
C SER A 103 7.26 -11.33 0.80
N VAL A 104 8.16 -12.11 1.41
CA VAL A 104 7.75 -13.14 2.38
C VAL A 104 6.88 -12.47 3.45
N SER A 105 5.64 -12.93 3.57
CA SER A 105 4.61 -12.32 4.41
C SER A 105 4.00 -13.32 5.36
N GLU A 106 3.69 -12.88 6.58
CA GLU A 106 2.96 -13.65 7.58
C GLU A 106 1.68 -12.91 7.98
N ILE A 107 0.55 -13.59 7.89
CA ILE A 107 -0.78 -13.00 8.00
C ILE A 107 -1.62 -13.84 8.95
N TYR A 108 -2.33 -13.19 9.85
CA TYR A 108 -3.38 -13.81 10.65
C TYR A 108 -4.73 -13.59 9.97
N ALA A 109 -5.32 -14.66 9.46
CA ALA A 109 -6.64 -14.66 8.84
C ALA A 109 -7.69 -14.89 9.93
N LEU A 110 -8.30 -13.81 10.40
CA LEU A 110 -9.24 -13.76 11.52
C LEU A 110 -10.65 -14.05 11.02
N ASP A 111 -11.45 -14.78 11.80
CA ASP A 111 -12.87 -14.96 11.51
C ASP A 111 -13.60 -13.61 11.50
N GLY A 112 -14.25 -13.29 10.38
CA GLY A 112 -14.85 -11.97 10.15
C GLY A 112 -16.02 -11.66 11.07
N GLU A 113 -16.87 -12.65 11.35
CA GLU A 113 -18.02 -12.46 12.26
C GLU A 113 -17.57 -12.28 13.71
N ALA A 114 -16.56 -13.08 14.14
CA ALA A 114 -16.00 -12.93 15.47
C ALA A 114 -15.32 -11.56 15.63
N PHE A 115 -14.58 -11.11 14.62
CA PHE A 115 -13.97 -9.79 14.61
C PHE A 115 -15.00 -8.67 14.69
N ALA A 116 -16.10 -8.76 13.92
CA ALA A 116 -17.19 -7.78 13.98
C ALA A 116 -17.91 -7.79 15.33
N ARG A 117 -18.01 -8.96 16.00
CA ARG A 117 -18.55 -8.99 17.39
C ARG A 117 -17.62 -8.24 18.35
N CYS A 118 -16.30 -8.40 18.22
CA CYS A 118 -15.34 -7.63 19.02
C CYS A 118 -15.50 -6.11 18.80
N LEU A 119 -15.61 -5.66 17.54
CA LEU A 119 -15.85 -4.24 17.25
C LEU A 119 -17.15 -3.70 17.86
N ARG A 120 -18.21 -4.50 17.91
CA ARG A 120 -19.48 -4.10 18.55
C ARG A 120 -19.41 -4.02 20.08
N GLN A 121 -18.50 -4.78 20.70
CA GLN A 121 -18.37 -4.88 22.16
C GLN A 121 -17.30 -3.92 22.72
N ASP A 122 -16.34 -3.52 21.89
CA ASP A 122 -15.23 -2.65 22.27
C ASP A 122 -15.29 -1.34 21.47
N GLY A 123 -15.83 -0.30 22.11
CA GLY A 123 -15.99 1.02 21.51
C GLY A 123 -14.66 1.68 21.11
N ASP A 124 -13.61 1.47 21.88
CA ASP A 124 -12.28 2.02 21.58
C ASP A 124 -11.68 1.35 20.33
N MET A 125 -11.79 0.01 20.24
CA MET A 125 -11.35 -0.73 19.07
C MET A 125 -12.17 -0.32 17.82
N CYS A 126 -13.50 -0.13 17.96
CA CYS A 126 -14.36 0.34 16.88
C CYS A 126 -13.97 1.74 16.42
N PHE A 127 -13.67 2.64 17.35
CA PHE A 127 -13.21 4.00 17.03
C PHE A 127 -11.87 3.99 16.28
N GLU A 128 -10.89 3.20 16.74
CA GLU A 128 -9.62 3.06 16.05
C GLU A 128 -9.74 2.40 14.66
N MET A 129 -10.66 1.46 14.51
CA MET A 129 -11.00 0.89 13.19
C MET A 129 -11.59 1.95 12.26
N THR A 130 -12.48 2.81 12.78
CA THR A 130 -13.06 3.93 12.02
C THR A 130 -11.98 4.89 11.56
N ARG A 131 -11.06 5.29 12.45
CA ARG A 131 -9.89 6.12 12.09
C ARG A 131 -9.02 5.49 10.99
N TYR A 132 -8.80 4.18 11.10
CA TYR A 132 -8.04 3.44 10.10
C TYR A 132 -8.73 3.44 8.72
N LEU A 133 -10.04 3.24 8.66
CA LEU A 133 -10.81 3.32 7.41
C LEU A 133 -10.83 4.73 6.83
N PHE A 134 -10.94 5.78 7.66
CA PHE A 134 -10.79 7.16 7.20
C PHE A 134 -9.40 7.44 6.63
N HIS A 135 -8.35 6.88 7.22
CA HIS A 135 -7.01 6.97 6.66
C HIS A 135 -6.94 6.34 5.26
N LEU A 136 -7.49 5.15 5.05
CA LEU A 136 -7.55 4.52 3.72
C LEU A 136 -8.33 5.38 2.71
N LEU A 137 -9.46 5.96 3.12
CA LEU A 137 -10.23 6.86 2.28
C LEU A 137 -9.42 8.11 1.91
N ALA A 138 -8.70 8.70 2.85
CA ALA A 138 -7.83 9.85 2.61
C ALA A 138 -6.70 9.51 1.62
N LEU A 139 -6.08 8.32 1.74
CA LEU A 139 -5.05 7.87 0.81
C LEU A 139 -5.59 7.78 -0.64
N THR A 140 -6.74 7.13 -0.83
CA THR A 140 -7.34 7.00 -2.17
C THR A 140 -7.76 8.34 -2.76
N THR A 141 -8.33 9.23 -1.94
CA THR A 141 -8.71 10.59 -2.35
C THR A 141 -7.48 11.38 -2.78
N ARG A 142 -6.42 11.36 -1.97
CA ARG A 142 -5.15 12.04 -2.26
C ARG A 142 -4.51 11.53 -3.54
N GLU A 143 -4.49 10.21 -3.76
CA GLU A 143 -3.95 9.63 -5.00
C GLU A 143 -4.75 10.07 -6.23
N SER A 144 -6.09 10.13 -6.12
CA SER A 144 -6.94 10.63 -7.21
C SER A 144 -6.66 12.10 -7.54
N VAL A 145 -6.51 12.95 -6.51
CA VAL A 145 -6.14 14.36 -6.68
C VAL A 145 -4.75 14.49 -7.29
N ASN A 146 -3.76 13.76 -6.78
CA ASN A 146 -2.39 13.80 -7.28
C ASN A 146 -2.31 13.35 -8.75
N ALA A 147 -3.10 12.36 -9.13
CA ALA A 147 -3.15 11.85 -10.50
C ALA A 147 -3.65 12.92 -11.49
N SER A 148 -4.58 13.80 -11.07
CA SER A 148 -5.10 14.88 -11.90
C SER A 148 -4.25 16.15 -11.86
N LYS A 149 -3.59 16.43 -10.74
CA LYS A 149 -2.91 17.72 -10.49
C LYS A 149 -1.44 17.73 -10.92
N TYR A 150 -0.73 16.60 -10.75
CA TYR A 150 0.72 16.56 -10.94
C TYR A 150 1.17 15.73 -12.14
N PRO A 151 2.18 16.21 -12.89
CA PRO A 151 2.80 15.45 -13.97
C PRO A 151 3.36 14.10 -13.50
N VAL A 152 3.40 13.10 -14.40
CA VAL A 152 3.93 11.76 -14.13
C VAL A 152 5.35 11.83 -13.58
N LEU A 153 6.19 12.75 -14.06
CA LEU A 153 7.57 12.91 -13.59
C LEU A 153 7.66 13.22 -12.09
N GLN A 154 6.86 14.17 -11.60
CA GLN A 154 6.82 14.55 -10.18
C GLN A 154 6.27 13.41 -9.32
N ARG A 155 5.18 12.78 -9.77
CA ARG A 155 4.58 11.61 -9.08
C ARG A 155 5.56 10.44 -9.03
N PHE A 156 6.33 10.22 -10.10
CA PHE A 156 7.34 9.16 -10.15
C PHE A 156 8.52 9.46 -9.22
N ALA A 157 9.00 10.68 -9.19
CA ALA A 157 10.05 11.10 -8.25
C ALA A 157 9.59 10.91 -6.79
N ALA A 158 8.36 11.29 -6.47
CA ALA A 158 7.77 11.10 -5.15
C ALA A 158 7.58 9.61 -4.79
N LEU A 159 7.18 8.76 -5.75
CA LEU A 159 7.09 7.30 -5.55
C LEU A 159 8.46 6.69 -5.21
N LEU A 160 9.52 7.07 -5.93
CA LEU A 160 10.87 6.57 -5.66
C LEU A 160 11.36 6.96 -4.25
N LEU A 161 11.07 8.19 -3.81
CA LEU A 161 11.37 8.63 -2.45
C LEU A 161 10.57 7.85 -1.40
N ALA A 162 9.29 7.62 -1.62
CA ALA A 162 8.44 6.84 -0.73
C ALA A 162 8.93 5.38 -0.63
N LEU A 163 9.22 4.74 -1.77
CA LEU A 163 9.77 3.38 -1.81
C LEU A 163 11.10 3.30 -1.07
N SER A 164 12.02 4.24 -1.27
CA SER A 164 13.30 4.24 -0.57
C SER A 164 13.15 4.36 0.94
N HIS A 165 12.21 5.18 1.40
CA HIS A 165 11.90 5.34 2.82
C HIS A 165 11.30 4.07 3.43
N GLU A 166 10.25 3.52 2.80
CA GLU A 166 9.54 2.36 3.31
C GLU A 166 10.37 1.06 3.25
N LEU A 167 11.30 0.98 2.31
CA LEU A 167 12.24 -0.14 2.20
C LEU A 167 13.53 0.04 3.01
N ASN A 168 13.61 1.11 3.82
CA ASN A 168 14.79 1.45 4.62
C ASN A 168 16.08 1.56 3.78
N LEU A 169 16.01 2.29 2.68
CA LEU A 169 17.14 2.56 1.76
C LEU A 169 17.57 4.05 1.85
N PRO A 170 18.10 4.52 3.00
CA PRO A 170 18.30 5.95 3.23
C PRO A 170 19.55 6.54 2.55
N GLN A 171 20.45 5.70 2.01
CA GLN A 171 21.74 6.11 1.47
C GLN A 171 21.82 5.86 -0.04
N ALA A 172 22.35 6.84 -0.75
CA ALA A 172 22.67 6.68 -2.17
C ALA A 172 23.95 5.83 -2.33
N PRO A 173 23.98 4.92 -3.29
CA PRO A 173 22.94 4.62 -4.26
C PRO A 173 21.87 3.66 -3.71
N ALA A 174 20.63 4.08 -3.68
CA ALA A 174 19.49 3.27 -3.22
C ALA A 174 18.85 2.50 -4.38
N VAL A 175 19.05 1.19 -4.43
CA VAL A 175 18.52 0.34 -5.49
C VAL A 175 17.06 -0.02 -5.18
N ILE A 176 16.14 0.39 -6.05
CA ILE A 176 14.71 0.10 -5.94
C ILE A 176 14.44 -1.29 -6.53
N PRO A 177 13.95 -2.27 -5.74
CA PRO A 177 13.83 -3.67 -6.15
C PRO A 177 12.57 -3.95 -7.00
N PHE A 178 12.16 -3.00 -7.84
CA PHE A 178 11.00 -3.11 -8.70
C PHE A 178 11.37 -2.80 -10.15
N CYS A 179 10.80 -3.56 -11.08
CA CYS A 179 10.99 -3.32 -12.51
C CYS A 179 10.11 -2.14 -12.99
N ASN A 180 10.34 -1.67 -14.23
CA ASN A 180 9.55 -0.56 -14.80
C ASN A 180 8.06 -0.86 -14.85
N LYS A 181 7.68 -2.13 -15.07
CA LYS A 181 6.28 -2.55 -15.10
C LYS A 181 5.65 -2.38 -13.72
N ASP A 182 6.32 -2.86 -12.66
CA ASP A 182 5.83 -2.73 -11.29
C ASP A 182 5.64 -1.25 -10.90
N LEU A 183 6.63 -0.40 -11.25
CA LEU A 183 6.57 1.03 -10.97
C LEU A 183 5.46 1.74 -11.76
N ALA A 184 5.19 1.32 -12.98
CA ALA A 184 4.09 1.84 -13.80
C ALA A 184 2.73 1.44 -13.21
N GLU A 185 2.59 0.21 -12.78
CA GLU A 185 1.40 -0.31 -12.10
C GLU A 185 1.15 0.38 -10.74
N MET A 186 2.21 0.73 -10.00
CA MET A 186 2.10 1.52 -8.78
C MET A 186 1.59 2.95 -9.04
N LEU A 187 1.99 3.57 -10.15
CA LEU A 187 1.54 4.91 -10.52
C LEU A 187 0.21 4.92 -11.29
N GLY A 188 -0.28 3.77 -11.74
CA GLY A 188 -1.46 3.66 -12.60
C GLY A 188 -1.25 4.35 -13.96
N VAL A 189 -0.07 4.17 -14.56
CA VAL A 189 0.28 4.76 -15.86
C VAL A 189 0.89 3.70 -16.80
N HIS A 190 0.95 4.00 -18.09
CA HIS A 190 1.60 3.12 -19.04
C HIS A 190 3.12 3.03 -18.82
N VAL A 191 3.75 1.88 -19.05
CA VAL A 191 5.19 1.63 -18.88
C VAL A 191 6.06 2.64 -19.64
N ASN A 192 5.61 3.09 -20.82
CA ASN A 192 6.31 4.12 -21.59
C ASN A 192 6.40 5.46 -20.86
N SER A 193 5.38 5.83 -20.09
CA SER A 193 5.40 7.05 -19.26
C SER A 193 6.46 6.98 -18.18
N VAL A 194 6.61 5.83 -17.52
CA VAL A 194 7.69 5.58 -16.55
C VAL A 194 9.05 5.59 -17.23
N THR A 195 9.18 4.95 -18.39
CA THR A 195 10.45 4.96 -19.15
C THR A 195 10.88 6.38 -19.54
N ASN A 196 9.93 7.23 -19.95
CA ASN A 196 10.18 8.64 -20.24
C ASN A 196 10.59 9.41 -18.97
N ALA A 197 9.90 9.19 -17.85
CA ALA A 197 10.25 9.80 -16.57
C ALA A 197 11.67 9.39 -16.12
N ILE A 198 12.01 8.10 -16.21
CA ILE A 198 13.38 7.62 -15.92
C ILE A 198 14.42 8.34 -16.79
N SER A 199 14.15 8.50 -18.09
CA SER A 199 15.05 9.20 -19.00
C SER A 199 15.28 10.66 -18.55
N GLN A 200 14.25 11.36 -18.11
CA GLN A 200 14.35 12.73 -17.59
C GLN A 200 15.12 12.78 -16.26
N LEU A 201 14.83 11.88 -15.31
CA LEU A 201 15.53 11.80 -14.04
C LEU A 201 17.02 11.46 -14.22
N ARG A 202 17.37 10.64 -15.21
CA ARG A 202 18.77 10.36 -15.56
C ARG A 202 19.51 11.59 -16.11
N LYS A 203 18.85 12.40 -16.93
CA LYS A 203 19.43 13.67 -17.42
C LYS A 203 19.69 14.67 -16.27
N SER A 204 18.89 14.60 -15.21
CA SER A 204 19.09 15.37 -13.98
C SER A 204 20.08 14.71 -13.01
N GLU A 205 20.69 13.58 -13.40
CA GLU A 205 21.68 12.83 -12.61
C GLU A 205 21.23 12.41 -11.20
N CYS A 206 19.92 12.30 -10.98
CA CYS A 206 19.38 11.86 -9.68
C CYS A 206 19.07 10.37 -9.60
N VAL A 207 19.08 9.67 -10.75
CA VAL A 207 18.93 8.22 -10.82
C VAL A 207 19.85 7.62 -11.89
N GLU A 208 20.25 6.36 -11.69
CA GLU A 208 21.00 5.57 -12.67
C GLU A 208 20.37 4.17 -12.84
N ARG A 209 20.73 3.49 -13.93
CA ARG A 209 20.42 2.07 -14.12
C ARG A 209 21.52 1.21 -13.51
N ARG A 210 21.09 0.25 -12.67
CA ARG A 210 21.94 -0.84 -12.17
C ARG A 210 21.33 -2.16 -12.61
N HIS A 211 21.90 -2.76 -13.66
CA HIS A 211 21.33 -3.92 -14.35
C HIS A 211 19.91 -3.59 -14.86
N SER A 212 18.90 -4.36 -14.44
CA SER A 212 17.48 -4.14 -14.78
C SER A 212 16.74 -3.19 -13.84
N LEU A 213 17.36 -2.80 -12.72
CA LEU A 213 16.74 -2.01 -11.66
C LEU A 213 17.16 -0.53 -11.73
N LEU A 214 16.45 0.32 -11.02
CA LEU A 214 16.72 1.75 -10.90
C LEU A 214 17.36 2.03 -9.53
N ALA A 215 18.40 2.86 -9.50
CA ALA A 215 19.03 3.32 -8.28
C ALA A 215 18.93 4.84 -8.15
N ILE A 216 18.55 5.32 -6.97
CA ILE A 216 18.59 6.74 -6.62
C ILE A 216 20.03 7.10 -6.27
N THR A 217 20.61 8.07 -6.99
CA THR A 217 21.98 8.57 -6.78
C THR A 217 22.03 9.89 -6.03
N ASP A 218 20.98 10.72 -6.15
CA ASP A 218 20.88 12.01 -5.47
C ASP A 218 19.45 12.27 -4.95
N PHE A 219 19.27 12.06 -3.66
CA PHE A 219 17.97 12.29 -2.98
C PHE A 219 17.54 13.76 -2.96
N LYS A 220 18.50 14.71 -2.93
CA LYS A 220 18.20 16.16 -2.91
C LYS A 220 17.61 16.61 -4.23
N LYS A 221 18.28 16.24 -5.35
CA LYS A 221 17.77 16.53 -6.69
C LYS A 221 16.41 15.86 -6.93
N LEU A 222 16.25 14.60 -6.51
CA LEU A 222 15.00 13.87 -6.66
C LEU A 222 13.85 14.54 -5.86
N LYS A 223 14.15 15.01 -4.64
CA LYS A 223 13.21 15.74 -3.79
C LYS A 223 12.78 17.06 -4.42
N ALA A 224 13.73 17.82 -5.00
CA ALA A 224 13.42 19.07 -5.69
C ALA A 224 12.45 18.87 -6.87
N ILE A 225 12.57 17.77 -7.61
CA ILE A 225 11.65 17.42 -8.72
C ILE A 225 10.23 17.12 -8.20
N ALA A 226 10.12 16.54 -7.00
CA ALA A 226 8.84 16.19 -6.37
C ALA A 226 8.30 17.31 -5.45
N GLU A 227 8.95 18.48 -5.38
CA GLU A 227 8.76 19.46 -4.28
C GLU A 227 7.33 20.00 -4.18
N ASP A 228 6.69 20.36 -5.28
CA ASP A 228 5.32 20.88 -5.26
C ASP A 228 4.33 19.84 -4.68
N LEU A 229 4.47 18.59 -5.09
CA LEU A 229 3.64 17.49 -4.61
C LEU A 229 3.87 17.20 -3.12
N ILE A 230 5.12 17.26 -2.65
CA ILE A 230 5.49 17.05 -1.26
C ILE A 230 4.98 18.21 -0.38
N ALA A 231 5.09 19.45 -0.85
CA ALA A 231 4.64 20.62 -0.12
C ALA A 231 3.12 20.62 0.12
N ASP A 232 2.33 20.25 -0.89
CA ASP A 232 0.88 20.13 -0.76
C ASP A 232 0.46 19.02 0.21
N SER A 233 1.10 17.87 0.13
CA SER A 233 0.82 16.76 1.07
C SER A 233 1.09 17.13 2.52
N SER A 234 2.11 17.95 2.78
CA SER A 234 2.46 18.41 4.14
C SER A 234 1.50 19.44 4.72
N ARG A 235 0.67 20.10 3.90
CA ARG A 235 -0.36 21.04 4.35
C ARG A 235 -1.61 20.33 4.80
N ASP A 236 -2.00 19.25 4.11
CA ASP A 236 -3.18 18.46 4.45
C ASP A 236 -3.02 17.73 5.80
N ASP A 237 -1.79 17.34 6.17
CA ASP A 237 -1.50 16.65 7.43
C ASP A 237 -1.53 17.58 8.68
N ARG A 238 -1.65 18.90 8.50
CA ARG A 238 -1.70 19.92 9.57
C ARG A 238 -3.08 20.54 9.80
N ALA A 239 -4.05 20.19 8.99
CA ALA A 239 -5.44 20.65 9.10
C ALA A 239 -6.30 19.59 9.80
#